data_599c022b048e9c9624f0129dc1e4cccb
#
_entry.id   599c022b048e9c9624f0129dc1e4cccb
#
_cell.length_a   1.000
_cell.length_b   1.000
_cell.length_c   1.000
_cell.angle_alpha   90.00
_cell.angle_beta   90.00
_cell.angle_gamma   90.00
#
_symmetry.space_group_name_H-M   'P 1'
#
loop_
_entity.id
_entity.type
_entity.pdbx_description
1 polymer ?
#
loop_
_entity_poly.entity_id
_entity_poly.type
_entity_poly.pdbx_seq_one_letter_code
_entity_poly.pdbx_strand_id
1 'polypeptide(L)'
;MPSPLRIIGFYWTLPVPWLGFTRLPKGIADAAAASRAIRYQRERVHRWAKDEGGQVVAEDAFMETRADRGTSAILPEVERLLAKAEAMEATLAVVNFAESFHWRPHASLWGRLQTEPRVMALDPVPVLIDGQIFDPVSHFRAWEQATETHTALKPKARAEIAARIRAMREAGTSFAEIARALNAEGVTTPGGKPWRADNLRKLLAQP
;
A
#
# COMPACT_ATOMS: atom_id res chain seq x y z
N MET A 1 8.92 38.91 11.57
CA MET A 1 9.27 37.71 10.80
C MET A 1 7.99 36.97 10.50
N PRO A 2 7.69 36.65 9.25
CA PRO A 2 6.54 35.80 8.98
C PRO A 2 6.71 34.43 9.68
N SER A 3 5.61 33.89 10.19
CA SER A 3 5.64 32.56 10.80
C SER A 3 6.04 31.50 9.74
N PRO A 4 6.82 30.49 10.08
CA PRO A 4 7.22 29.46 9.14
C PRO A 4 5.98 28.73 8.58
N LEU A 5 6.04 28.33 7.30
CA LEU A 5 5.00 27.54 6.65
C LEU A 5 4.77 26.25 7.44
N ARG A 6 3.54 26.02 7.91
CA ARG A 6 3.15 24.81 8.63
C ARG A 6 2.66 23.76 7.63
N ILE A 7 3.15 22.55 7.73
CA ILE A 7 2.90 21.50 6.74
C ILE A 7 2.40 20.24 7.46
N ILE A 8 1.34 19.64 6.92
CA ILE A 8 0.89 18.30 7.28
C ILE A 8 1.24 17.37 6.13
N GLY A 9 2.06 16.34 6.38
CA GLY A 9 2.37 15.31 5.39
C GLY A 9 1.31 14.22 5.36
N PHE A 10 0.78 13.89 4.18
CA PHE A 10 -0.09 12.74 3.99
C PHE A 10 0.49 11.77 2.98
N TYR A 11 0.59 10.51 3.39
CA TYR A 11 1.24 9.44 2.65
C TYR A 11 0.29 8.27 2.46
N TRP A 12 0.33 7.62 1.31
CA TRP A 12 -0.52 6.47 1.07
C TRP A 12 0.20 5.35 0.34
N THR A 13 -0.29 4.12 0.50
CA THR A 13 0.27 2.94 -0.14
C THR A 13 -0.81 1.91 -0.44
N LEU A 14 -0.49 0.98 -1.33
CA LEU A 14 -1.33 -0.19 -1.60
C LEU A 14 -0.86 -1.38 -0.76
N PRO A 15 -1.77 -2.27 -0.33
CA PRO A 15 -1.38 -3.54 0.28
C PRO A 15 -0.75 -4.48 -0.75
N VAL A 16 0.13 -5.35 -0.29
CA VAL A 16 0.77 -6.40 -1.11
C VAL A 16 0.55 -7.75 -0.43
N PRO A 17 -0.67 -8.35 -0.56
CA PRO A 17 -1.09 -9.50 0.22
C PRO A 17 -0.20 -10.74 0.07
N TRP A 18 0.37 -10.98 -1.12
CA TRP A 18 1.26 -12.13 -1.37
C TRP A 18 2.63 -12.00 -0.70
N LEU A 19 3.01 -10.79 -0.24
CA LEU A 19 4.19 -10.53 0.59
C LEU A 19 3.82 -10.35 2.07
N GLY A 20 2.57 -10.59 2.46
CA GLY A 20 2.08 -10.40 3.82
C GLY A 20 1.88 -8.94 4.23
N PHE A 21 2.12 -7.97 3.34
CA PHE A 21 1.95 -6.55 3.62
C PHE A 21 0.48 -6.15 3.44
N THR A 22 -0.29 -6.23 4.53
CA THR A 22 -1.75 -6.02 4.54
C THR A 22 -2.22 -4.98 5.54
N ARG A 23 -1.31 -4.39 6.31
CA ARG A 23 -1.59 -3.34 7.30
C ARG A 23 -0.36 -2.47 7.51
N LEU A 24 -0.58 -1.20 7.84
CA LEU A 24 0.48 -0.29 8.30
C LEU A 24 0.58 -0.32 9.83
N PRO A 25 1.79 -0.18 10.38
CA PRO A 25 1.98 0.22 11.76
C PRO A 25 1.33 1.58 12.04
N LYS A 26 0.95 1.83 13.30
CA LYS A 26 0.30 3.09 13.70
C LYS A 26 1.24 4.30 13.70
N GLY A 27 2.53 4.08 14.02
CA GLY A 27 3.54 5.14 14.06
C GLY A 27 4.04 5.48 12.65
N ILE A 28 4.19 6.76 12.33
CA ILE A 28 4.65 7.20 10.99
C ILE A 28 6.07 6.71 10.67
N ALA A 29 6.96 6.67 11.65
CA ALA A 29 8.31 6.15 11.48
C ALA A 29 8.29 4.65 11.16
N ASP A 30 7.48 3.88 11.87
CA ASP A 30 7.31 2.44 11.64
C ASP A 30 6.61 2.16 10.31
N ALA A 31 5.61 2.98 9.93
CA ALA A 31 4.96 2.89 8.62
C ALA A 31 5.96 3.16 7.47
N ALA A 32 6.84 4.14 7.64
CA ALA A 32 7.90 4.44 6.69
C ALA A 32 8.97 3.33 6.63
N ALA A 33 9.29 2.68 7.76
CA ALA A 33 10.17 1.53 7.79
C ALA A 33 9.55 0.30 7.10
N ALA A 34 8.24 0.11 7.24
CA ALA A 34 7.50 -1.02 6.65
C ALA A 34 7.17 -0.82 5.16
N SER A 35 7.14 0.41 4.65
CA SER A 35 6.75 0.74 3.27
C SER A 35 7.72 1.72 2.61
N ARG A 36 8.42 1.25 1.57
CA ARG A 36 9.30 2.13 0.77
C ARG A 36 8.53 3.27 0.11
N ALA A 37 7.27 3.06 -0.29
CA ALA A 37 6.43 4.10 -0.87
C ALA A 37 6.09 5.19 0.16
N ILE A 38 5.73 4.81 1.39
CA ILE A 38 5.50 5.78 2.49
C ILE A 38 6.79 6.52 2.81
N ARG A 39 7.90 5.81 2.95
CA ARG A 39 9.21 6.42 3.24
C ARG A 39 9.60 7.44 2.19
N TYR A 40 9.45 7.11 0.91
CA TYR A 40 9.72 8.01 -0.19
C TYR A 40 8.87 9.28 -0.11
N GLN A 41 7.55 9.15 0.06
CA GLN A 41 6.64 10.30 0.16
C GLN A 41 7.01 11.20 1.35
N ARG A 42 7.33 10.58 2.49
CA ARG A 42 7.79 11.28 3.68
C ARG A 42 9.06 12.11 3.40
N GLU A 43 10.08 11.49 2.84
CA GLU A 43 11.33 12.19 2.48
C GLU A 43 11.09 13.32 1.47
N ARG A 44 10.21 13.11 0.49
CA ARG A 44 9.87 14.13 -0.50
C ARG A 44 9.19 15.34 0.13
N VAL A 45 8.26 15.12 1.05
CA VAL A 45 7.57 16.20 1.77
C VAL A 45 8.54 16.93 2.70
N HIS A 46 9.38 16.21 3.46
CA HIS A 46 10.35 16.84 4.37
C HIS A 46 11.38 17.70 3.61
N ARG A 47 11.85 17.27 2.44
CA ARG A 47 12.75 18.07 1.60
C ARG A 47 12.07 19.32 1.11
N TRP A 48 10.88 19.17 0.54
CA TRP A 48 10.10 20.34 0.11
C TRP A 48 9.84 21.31 1.26
N ALA A 49 9.45 20.82 2.42
CA ALA A 49 9.27 21.65 3.61
C ALA A 49 10.53 22.44 3.98
N LYS A 50 11.69 21.79 3.93
CA LYS A 50 12.99 22.44 4.19
C LYS A 50 13.31 23.50 3.14
N ASP A 51 13.09 23.21 1.87
CA ASP A 51 13.37 24.13 0.76
C ASP A 51 12.48 25.39 0.82
N GLU A 52 11.22 25.23 1.30
CA GLU A 52 10.28 26.35 1.52
C GLU A 52 10.47 27.06 2.88
N GLY A 53 11.46 26.68 3.67
CA GLY A 53 11.64 27.22 5.03
C GLY A 53 10.48 26.89 5.98
N GLY A 54 9.73 25.83 5.68
CA GLY A 54 8.58 25.38 6.45
C GLY A 54 8.92 24.30 7.48
N GLN A 55 7.91 23.93 8.25
CA GLN A 55 7.99 22.89 9.27
C GLN A 55 6.87 21.86 9.10
N VAL A 56 7.22 20.57 9.07
CA VAL A 56 6.24 19.48 9.15
C VAL A 56 5.76 19.37 10.58
N VAL A 57 4.49 19.77 10.81
CA VAL A 57 3.88 19.83 12.16
C VAL A 57 3.01 18.62 12.48
N ALA A 58 2.63 17.84 11.46
CA ALA A 58 1.92 16.58 11.61
C ALA A 58 2.16 15.71 10.37
N GLU A 59 2.03 14.42 10.57
CA GLU A 59 2.16 13.41 9.50
C GLU A 59 1.10 12.34 9.70
N ASP A 60 0.61 11.77 8.59
CA ASP A 60 -0.28 10.63 8.63
C ASP A 60 -0.07 9.71 7.42
N ALA A 61 -0.43 8.43 7.57
CA ALA A 61 -0.27 7.45 6.52
C ALA A 61 -1.50 6.56 6.41
N PHE A 62 -1.88 6.24 5.18
CA PHE A 62 -3.03 5.42 4.85
C PHE A 62 -2.64 4.23 3.97
N MET A 63 -3.17 3.05 4.28
CA MET A 63 -3.10 1.90 3.40
C MET A 63 -4.46 1.67 2.76
N GLU A 64 -4.46 1.59 1.44
CA GLU A 64 -5.66 1.28 0.66
C GLU A 64 -6.22 -0.10 0.98
N THR A 65 -7.53 -0.25 0.75
CA THR A 65 -8.23 -1.51 0.97
C THR A 65 -8.06 -2.50 -0.18
N ARG A 66 -7.60 -2.03 -1.35
CA ARG A 66 -7.37 -2.81 -2.56
C ARG A 66 -5.90 -2.77 -2.97
N ALA A 67 -5.39 -3.90 -3.44
CA ALA A 67 -4.01 -4.04 -3.88
C ALA A 67 -3.75 -3.48 -5.29
N ASP A 68 -4.81 -3.22 -6.06
CA ASP A 68 -4.73 -2.88 -7.47
C ASP A 68 -5.14 -1.44 -7.79
N ARG A 69 -5.71 -0.71 -6.82
CA ARG A 69 -6.22 0.65 -7.04
C ARG A 69 -6.51 1.41 -5.76
N GLY A 70 -6.57 2.74 -5.88
CA GLY A 70 -7.15 3.62 -4.89
C GLY A 70 -8.68 3.48 -4.82
N THR A 71 -9.25 3.68 -3.65
CA THR A 71 -10.69 3.57 -3.37
C THR A 71 -11.22 4.80 -2.65
N SER A 72 -12.55 4.90 -2.52
CA SER A 72 -13.16 5.95 -1.70
C SER A 72 -12.94 5.76 -0.18
N ALA A 73 -12.36 4.64 0.24
CA ALA A 73 -12.03 4.40 1.65
C ALA A 73 -11.03 5.41 2.24
N ILE A 74 -10.25 6.09 1.39
CA ILE A 74 -9.32 7.15 1.79
C ILE A 74 -10.03 8.46 2.17
N LEU A 75 -11.25 8.71 1.68
CA LEU A 75 -11.92 10.01 1.82
C LEU A 75 -12.17 10.46 3.26
N PRO A 76 -12.63 9.60 4.19
CA PRO A 76 -12.78 10.01 5.60
C PRO A 76 -11.47 10.51 6.20
N GLU A 77 -10.35 9.91 5.82
CA GLU A 77 -9.04 10.32 6.29
C GLU A 77 -8.61 11.66 5.68
N VAL A 78 -8.88 11.86 4.41
CA VAL A 78 -8.62 13.13 3.71
C VAL A 78 -9.42 14.27 4.35
N GLU A 79 -10.72 14.09 4.62
CA GLU A 79 -11.55 15.10 5.26
C GLU A 79 -11.04 15.44 6.67
N ARG A 80 -10.65 14.45 7.44
CA ARG A 80 -10.06 14.65 8.77
C ARG A 80 -8.77 15.49 8.69
N LEU A 81 -7.93 15.22 7.69
CA LEU A 81 -6.67 15.95 7.50
C LEU A 81 -6.89 17.38 6.97
N LEU A 82 -7.86 17.59 6.11
CA LEU A 82 -8.23 18.93 5.64
C LEU A 82 -8.75 19.80 6.79
N ALA A 83 -9.65 19.27 7.62
CA ALA A 83 -10.12 19.97 8.82
C ALA A 83 -8.98 20.27 9.80
N LYS A 84 -8.02 19.34 9.95
CA LYS A 84 -6.83 19.56 10.76
C LYS A 84 -5.92 20.63 10.16
N ALA A 85 -5.74 20.64 8.84
CA ALA A 85 -4.95 21.66 8.14
C ALA A 85 -5.56 23.06 8.31
N GLU A 86 -6.88 23.16 8.23
CA GLU A 86 -7.59 24.40 8.48
C GLU A 86 -7.40 24.90 9.93
N ALA A 87 -7.67 24.02 10.91
CA ALA A 87 -7.52 24.35 12.32
C ALA A 87 -6.09 24.73 12.74
N MET A 88 -5.08 24.22 12.03
CA MET A 88 -3.68 24.48 12.29
C MET A 88 -3.10 25.57 11.38
N GLU A 89 -3.88 26.17 10.50
CA GLU A 89 -3.39 27.09 9.44
C GLU A 89 -2.21 26.49 8.67
N ALA A 90 -2.31 25.20 8.34
CA ALA A 90 -1.27 24.42 7.69
C ALA A 90 -1.63 24.07 6.24
N THR A 91 -0.63 23.75 5.44
CA THR A 91 -0.75 23.19 4.10
C THR A 91 -0.68 21.66 4.16
N LEU A 92 -1.63 20.96 3.55
CA LEU A 92 -1.60 19.52 3.38
C LEU A 92 -0.73 19.16 2.17
N ALA A 93 0.41 18.52 2.39
CA ALA A 93 1.34 18.10 1.34
C ALA A 93 1.16 16.63 0.99
N VAL A 94 0.95 16.33 -0.30
CA VAL A 94 0.72 14.98 -0.83
C VAL A 94 1.54 14.79 -2.10
N VAL A 95 2.18 13.64 -2.28
CA VAL A 95 2.88 13.32 -3.53
C VAL A 95 1.89 12.85 -4.59
N ASN A 96 1.90 13.53 -5.74
CA ASN A 96 1.05 13.20 -6.87
C ASN A 96 1.73 12.21 -7.81
N PHE A 97 1.40 10.94 -7.72
CA PHE A 97 1.91 9.92 -8.64
C PHE A 97 1.15 9.85 -9.97
N ALA A 98 0.05 10.59 -10.14
CA ALA A 98 -0.82 10.47 -11.32
C ALA A 98 -0.11 10.88 -12.63
N GLU A 99 0.83 11.82 -12.56
CA GLU A 99 1.55 12.31 -13.72
C GLU A 99 2.80 11.49 -14.09
N SER A 100 3.21 10.62 -13.19
CA SER A 100 4.38 9.76 -13.40
C SER A 100 3.92 8.38 -13.81
N PHE A 101 3.90 8.09 -15.09
CA PHE A 101 3.83 6.73 -15.62
C PHE A 101 2.49 6.06 -15.77
N HIS A 102 1.50 6.60 -16.42
CA HIS A 102 0.29 5.84 -16.71
C HIS A 102 -0.28 5.09 -15.47
N TRP A 103 0.26 5.40 -14.28
CA TRP A 103 -0.25 4.94 -13.01
C TRP A 103 -1.68 5.40 -12.92
N ARG A 104 -2.59 4.50 -12.75
CA ARG A 104 -4.01 4.84 -12.60
C ARG A 104 -4.12 5.89 -11.50
N PRO A 105 -4.55 7.12 -11.80
CA PRO A 105 -4.64 8.15 -10.78
C PRO A 105 -5.54 7.64 -9.65
N HIS A 106 -5.21 8.01 -8.42
CA HIS A 106 -6.09 7.75 -7.29
C HIS A 106 -7.31 8.68 -7.41
N ALA A 107 -8.28 8.30 -8.27
CA ALA A 107 -9.37 9.18 -8.69
C ALA A 107 -10.14 9.78 -7.51
N SER A 108 -10.44 9.00 -6.47
CA SER A 108 -11.14 9.50 -5.27
C SER A 108 -10.32 10.54 -4.51
N LEU A 109 -9.00 10.31 -4.34
CA LEU A 109 -8.11 11.26 -3.68
C LEU A 109 -8.00 12.56 -4.46
N TRP A 110 -7.64 12.48 -5.73
CA TRP A 110 -7.41 13.67 -6.55
C TRP A 110 -8.69 14.40 -6.90
N GLY A 111 -9.80 13.70 -7.10
CA GLY A 111 -11.12 14.32 -7.27
C GLY A 111 -11.52 15.20 -6.09
N ARG A 112 -11.03 14.86 -4.88
CA ARG A 112 -11.29 15.68 -3.68
C ARG A 112 -10.24 16.77 -3.46
N LEU A 113 -8.97 16.51 -3.74
CA LEU A 113 -7.86 17.42 -3.40
C LEU A 113 -7.61 18.51 -4.44
N GLN A 114 -7.91 18.29 -5.71
CA GLN A 114 -7.54 19.19 -6.81
C GLN A 114 -8.12 20.60 -6.71
N THR A 115 -9.23 20.78 -6.00
CA THR A 115 -9.90 22.07 -5.81
C THR A 115 -9.66 22.67 -4.43
N GLU A 116 -8.86 22.02 -3.62
CA GLU A 116 -8.62 22.42 -2.24
C GLU A 116 -7.44 23.38 -2.13
N PRO A 117 -7.64 24.66 -1.74
CA PRO A 117 -6.58 25.68 -1.78
C PRO A 117 -5.45 25.45 -0.76
N ARG A 118 -5.70 24.64 0.27
CA ARG A 118 -4.70 24.30 1.30
C ARG A 118 -3.91 23.06 0.97
N VAL A 119 -4.00 22.53 -0.26
CA VAL A 119 -3.28 21.33 -0.69
C VAL A 119 -2.11 21.70 -1.60
N MET A 120 -0.95 21.14 -1.26
CA MET A 120 0.22 21.13 -2.13
C MET A 120 0.43 19.74 -2.71
N ALA A 121 0.23 19.60 -4.01
CA ALA A 121 0.55 18.41 -4.77
C ALA A 121 2.02 18.45 -5.19
N LEU A 122 2.83 17.54 -4.71
CA LEU A 122 4.26 17.46 -5.00
C LEU A 122 4.54 16.46 -6.13
N ASP A 123 5.31 16.88 -7.11
CA ASP A 123 5.77 15.98 -8.18
C ASP A 123 6.67 14.86 -7.63
N PRO A 124 6.51 13.64 -8.13
CA PRO A 124 7.31 12.49 -7.73
C PRO A 124 8.68 12.50 -8.44
N VAL A 125 9.63 13.24 -7.89
CA VAL A 125 11.02 13.27 -8.38
C VAL A 125 11.88 12.25 -7.63
N PRO A 126 13.01 11.78 -8.23
CA PRO A 126 13.95 10.92 -7.53
C PRO A 126 14.49 11.54 -6.24
N VAL A 127 14.60 10.76 -5.18
CA VAL A 127 15.04 11.21 -3.85
C VAL A 127 16.13 10.30 -3.32
N LEU A 128 17.20 10.87 -2.77
CA LEU A 128 18.25 10.10 -2.08
C LEU A 128 17.73 9.65 -0.71
N ILE A 129 17.65 8.34 -0.48
CA ILE A 129 17.22 7.71 0.77
C ILE A 129 18.28 6.69 1.18
N ASP A 130 18.84 6.82 2.38
CA ASP A 130 19.92 5.96 2.91
C ASP A 130 21.10 5.77 1.94
N GLY A 131 21.53 6.83 1.28
CA GLY A 131 22.64 6.79 0.34
C GLY A 131 22.29 6.18 -1.03
N GLN A 132 21.04 5.80 -1.29
CA GLN A 132 20.58 5.28 -2.57
C GLN A 132 19.50 6.18 -3.17
N ILE A 133 19.55 6.39 -4.49
CA ILE A 133 18.50 7.10 -5.19
C ILE A 133 17.26 6.20 -5.29
N PHE A 134 16.17 6.65 -4.68
CA PHE A 134 14.86 6.06 -4.92
C PHE A 134 14.21 6.81 -6.08
N ASP A 135 14.04 6.12 -7.20
CA ASP A 135 13.27 6.59 -8.34
C ASP A 135 11.87 5.95 -8.29
N PRO A 136 10.81 6.73 -8.10
CA PRO A 136 9.44 6.21 -8.03
C PRO A 136 9.02 5.48 -9.29
N VAL A 137 9.52 5.88 -10.45
CA VAL A 137 9.24 5.24 -11.73
C VAL A 137 9.71 3.81 -11.75
N SER A 138 11.00 3.63 -11.52
CA SER A 138 11.63 2.31 -11.49
C SER A 138 11.02 1.44 -10.40
N HIS A 139 10.64 2.03 -9.26
CA HIS A 139 9.97 1.32 -8.18
C HIS A 139 8.59 0.78 -8.59
N PHE A 140 7.76 1.60 -9.23
CA PHE A 140 6.43 1.17 -9.65
C PHE A 140 6.47 0.19 -10.82
N ARG A 141 7.41 0.34 -11.77
CA ARG A 141 7.63 -0.65 -12.83
C ARG A 141 8.03 -2.02 -12.27
N ALA A 142 8.97 -2.04 -11.33
CA ALA A 142 9.38 -3.28 -10.67
C ALA A 142 8.21 -3.93 -9.91
N TRP A 143 7.37 -3.13 -9.26
CA TRP A 143 6.17 -3.62 -8.59
C TRP A 143 5.14 -4.20 -9.57
N GLU A 144 4.91 -3.54 -10.72
CA GLU A 144 4.02 -4.01 -11.79
C GLU A 144 4.50 -5.36 -12.33
N GLN A 145 5.78 -5.47 -12.69
CA GLN A 145 6.39 -6.73 -13.14
C GLN A 145 6.27 -7.85 -12.11
N ALA A 146 6.51 -7.54 -10.83
CA ALA A 146 6.36 -8.52 -9.76
C ALA A 146 4.89 -8.98 -9.61
N THR A 147 3.94 -8.06 -9.77
CA THR A 147 2.51 -8.36 -9.74
C THR A 147 2.07 -9.23 -10.91
N GLU A 148 2.54 -8.93 -12.11
CA GLU A 148 2.28 -9.73 -13.32
C GLU A 148 2.87 -11.14 -13.18
N THR A 149 4.13 -11.24 -12.77
CA THR A 149 4.80 -12.52 -12.52
C THR A 149 4.04 -13.34 -11.48
N HIS A 150 3.67 -12.75 -10.35
CA HIS A 150 2.87 -13.42 -9.32
C HIS A 150 1.52 -13.90 -9.88
N THR A 151 0.86 -13.07 -10.69
CA THR A 151 -0.43 -13.40 -11.30
C THR A 151 -0.30 -14.54 -12.30
N ALA A 152 0.74 -14.54 -13.13
CA ALA A 152 1.02 -15.62 -14.08
C ALA A 152 1.34 -16.96 -13.40
N LEU A 153 1.95 -16.94 -12.22
CA LEU A 153 2.27 -18.15 -11.45
C LEU A 153 1.09 -18.73 -10.65
N LYS A 154 0.03 -17.93 -10.41
CA LYS A 154 -1.15 -18.39 -9.62
C LYS A 154 -1.80 -19.69 -10.12
N PRO A 155 -2.03 -19.90 -11.43
CA PRO A 155 -2.65 -21.13 -11.91
C PRO A 155 -1.81 -22.37 -11.57
N LYS A 156 -0.49 -22.30 -11.76
CA LYS A 156 0.44 -23.38 -11.45
C LYS A 156 0.46 -23.69 -9.95
N ALA A 157 0.67 -22.68 -9.11
CA ALA A 157 0.66 -22.82 -7.66
C ALA A 157 -0.68 -23.36 -7.14
N ARG A 158 -1.78 -22.94 -7.76
CA ARG A 158 -3.12 -23.46 -7.44
C ARG A 158 -3.28 -24.94 -7.78
N ALA A 159 -2.79 -25.37 -8.95
CA ALA A 159 -2.83 -26.76 -9.37
C ALA A 159 -1.99 -27.65 -8.46
N GLU A 160 -0.79 -27.22 -8.09
CA GLU A 160 0.10 -27.94 -7.18
C GLU A 160 -0.53 -28.13 -5.79
N ILE A 161 -1.10 -27.06 -5.23
CA ILE A 161 -1.75 -27.14 -3.92
C ILE A 161 -3.03 -28.01 -3.99
N ALA A 162 -3.81 -27.92 -5.07
CA ALA A 162 -4.99 -28.76 -5.26
C ALA A 162 -4.62 -30.26 -5.35
N ALA A 163 -3.55 -30.60 -6.05
CA ALA A 163 -3.03 -31.98 -6.11
C ALA A 163 -2.62 -32.49 -4.72
N ARG A 164 -1.90 -31.65 -3.96
CA ARG A 164 -1.49 -31.98 -2.59
C ARG A 164 -2.70 -32.20 -1.67
N ILE A 165 -3.71 -31.34 -1.75
CA ILE A 165 -4.94 -31.47 -0.95
C ILE A 165 -5.68 -32.77 -1.33
N ARG A 166 -5.76 -33.11 -2.63
CA ARG A 166 -6.37 -34.37 -3.08
C ARG A 166 -5.66 -35.58 -2.46
N ALA A 167 -4.34 -35.65 -2.56
CA ALA A 167 -3.55 -36.72 -1.97
C ALA A 167 -3.77 -36.89 -0.46
N MET A 168 -3.80 -35.77 0.28
CA MET A 168 -4.10 -35.82 1.72
C MET A 168 -5.54 -36.28 2.02
N ARG A 169 -6.50 -35.93 1.16
CA ARG A 169 -7.89 -36.37 1.27
C ARG A 169 -8.02 -37.87 0.98
N GLU A 170 -7.32 -38.39 -0.02
CA GLU A 170 -7.25 -39.83 -0.36
C GLU A 170 -6.64 -40.63 0.78
N ALA A 171 -5.68 -40.04 1.51
CA ALA A 171 -5.12 -40.62 2.74
C ALA A 171 -6.04 -40.49 3.97
N GLY A 172 -7.28 -40.02 3.82
CA GLY A 172 -8.27 -39.93 4.88
C GLY A 172 -8.22 -38.69 5.76
N THR A 173 -7.29 -37.74 5.49
CA THR A 173 -7.13 -36.51 6.29
C THR A 173 -8.32 -35.57 6.10
N SER A 174 -8.89 -35.02 7.16
CA SER A 174 -10.01 -34.09 7.10
C SER A 174 -9.58 -32.72 6.56
N PHE A 175 -10.50 -31.92 5.97
CA PHE A 175 -10.20 -30.56 5.52
C PHE A 175 -9.70 -29.66 6.65
N ALA A 176 -10.15 -29.85 7.88
CA ALA A 176 -9.70 -29.07 9.03
C ALA A 176 -8.23 -29.38 9.38
N GLU A 177 -7.84 -30.65 9.33
CA GLU A 177 -6.47 -31.08 9.55
C GLU A 177 -5.54 -30.60 8.43
N ILE A 178 -5.97 -30.71 7.16
CA ILE A 178 -5.22 -30.20 6.01
C ILE A 178 -4.99 -28.69 6.15
N ALA A 179 -6.02 -27.92 6.52
CA ALA A 179 -5.87 -26.49 6.73
C ALA A 179 -4.86 -26.19 7.84
N ARG A 180 -4.89 -26.93 8.95
CA ARG A 180 -3.91 -26.78 10.04
C ARG A 180 -2.49 -27.11 9.58
N ALA A 181 -2.30 -28.20 8.86
CA ALA A 181 -1.00 -28.61 8.35
C ALA A 181 -0.39 -27.56 7.40
N LEU A 182 -1.15 -27.10 6.40
CA LEU A 182 -0.70 -26.09 5.46
C LEU A 182 -0.35 -24.77 6.16
N ASN A 183 -1.15 -24.35 7.15
CA ASN A 183 -0.88 -23.12 7.91
C ASN A 183 0.35 -23.25 8.81
N ALA A 184 0.58 -24.42 9.41
CA ALA A 184 1.76 -24.70 10.22
C ALA A 184 3.06 -24.67 9.39
N GLU A 185 2.99 -25.03 8.12
CA GLU A 185 4.08 -24.93 7.15
C GLU A 185 4.25 -23.51 6.56
N GLY A 186 3.42 -22.55 6.96
CA GLY A 186 3.43 -21.21 6.41
C GLY A 186 2.87 -21.09 4.98
N VAL A 187 2.26 -22.15 4.45
CA VAL A 187 1.65 -22.14 3.12
C VAL A 187 0.34 -21.37 3.18
N THR A 188 0.25 -20.28 2.42
CA THR A 188 -0.94 -19.43 2.35
C THR A 188 -1.78 -19.72 1.10
N THR A 189 -3.03 -19.23 1.10
CA THR A 189 -3.85 -19.19 -0.11
C THR A 189 -3.17 -18.31 -1.17
N PRO A 190 -3.51 -18.42 -2.48
CA PRO A 190 -3.02 -17.51 -3.52
C PRO A 190 -3.27 -16.01 -3.25
N GLY A 191 -4.16 -15.70 -2.33
CA GLY A 191 -4.41 -14.32 -1.85
C GLY A 191 -3.70 -13.96 -0.55
N GLY A 192 -2.71 -14.77 -0.09
CA GLY A 192 -1.93 -14.51 1.12
C GLY A 192 -2.64 -14.75 2.45
N LYS A 193 -3.82 -15.40 2.43
CA LYS A 193 -4.60 -15.68 3.65
C LYS A 193 -4.35 -17.08 4.18
N PRO A 194 -4.54 -17.32 5.50
CA PRO A 194 -4.52 -18.67 6.05
C PRO A 194 -5.59 -19.55 5.42
N TRP A 195 -5.28 -20.84 5.30
CA TRP A 195 -6.24 -21.84 4.84
C TRP A 195 -7.32 -22.11 5.90
N ARG A 196 -8.54 -22.32 5.41
CA ARG A 196 -9.71 -22.78 6.18
C ARG A 196 -10.35 -23.94 5.44
N ALA A 197 -11.06 -24.83 6.14
CA ALA A 197 -11.73 -25.97 5.54
C ALA A 197 -12.62 -25.58 4.34
N ASP A 198 -13.31 -24.44 4.42
CA ASP A 198 -14.20 -23.97 3.34
C ASP A 198 -13.47 -23.52 2.10
N ASN A 199 -12.32 -22.84 2.22
CA ASN A 199 -11.57 -22.44 1.01
C ASN A 199 -10.85 -23.63 0.37
N LEU A 200 -10.50 -24.67 1.12
CA LEU A 200 -10.02 -25.95 0.55
C LEU A 200 -11.12 -26.65 -0.26
N ARG A 201 -12.35 -26.75 0.28
CA ARG A 201 -13.50 -27.30 -0.46
C ARG A 201 -13.77 -26.52 -1.75
N LYS A 202 -13.81 -25.20 -1.67
CA LYS A 202 -14.00 -24.32 -2.83
C LYS A 202 -12.89 -24.46 -3.88
N LEU A 203 -11.65 -24.66 -3.45
CA LEU A 203 -10.53 -24.88 -4.36
C LEU A 203 -10.69 -26.16 -5.17
N LEU A 204 -11.10 -27.26 -4.52
CA LEU A 204 -11.30 -28.56 -5.18
C LEU A 204 -12.59 -28.64 -6.03
N ALA A 205 -13.58 -27.82 -5.73
CA ALA A 205 -14.85 -27.76 -6.47
C ALA A 205 -14.78 -26.95 -7.78
N GLN A 206 -13.68 -26.26 -8.00
CA GLN A 206 -13.49 -25.48 -9.25
C GLN A 206 -12.75 -26.38 -10.27
N PRO A 207 -13.22 -26.44 -11.52
CA PRO A 207 -12.62 -27.23 -12.57
C PRO A 207 -11.21 -26.76 -12.92
#